data_beafaec8e16455a127a261caa2f7b95b
#
_entry.id   beafaec8e16455a127a261caa2f7b95b
#
_cell.length_a   1.000
_cell.length_b   1.000
_cell.length_c   1.000
_cell.angle_alpha   90.00
_cell.angle_beta   90.00
_cell.angle_gamma   90.00
#
_symmetry.space_group_name_H-M   'P 1'
#
loop_
_entity.id
_entity.type
_entity.pdbx_description
1 polymer ?
#
loop_
_entity_poly.entity_id
_entity_poly.type
_entity_poly.pdbx_seq_one_letter_code
_entity_poly.pdbx_strand_id
1 'polypeptide(L)'
;MQTFFNEDQLLEPDFKRSNEVLRACVHCGFCTATCPTYQVLGDELDSPRGRIYLIKDMLENNRLTDQKTVTHIDRCLSCLACMSTCPSGVHYMHLIDHARAYVEDKYKRPLFERLLRWALIKILPYPTRFRLALLGAKIARPIARFLPDPRLRAMIAMAPKQVPPVSRND
;
A
#
# COMPACT_ATOMS: atom_id res chain seq x y z
N MET A 1 21.75 5.05 -2.78
CA MET A 1 21.70 5.64 -4.14
C MET A 1 21.94 7.14 -4.09
N GLN A 2 22.29 7.79 -5.21
CA GLN A 2 22.42 9.24 -5.27
C GLN A 2 21.05 9.91 -5.33
N THR A 3 20.90 11.04 -4.61
CA THR A 3 19.65 11.81 -4.50
C THR A 3 19.91 13.28 -4.80
N PHE A 4 18.89 13.97 -5.31
CA PHE A 4 18.96 15.37 -5.78
C PHE A 4 17.79 16.20 -5.23
N PHE A 5 17.64 16.22 -3.91
CA PHE A 5 16.67 17.08 -3.25
C PHE A 5 17.14 18.52 -3.17
N ASN A 6 16.21 19.46 -3.30
CA ASN A 6 16.47 20.89 -3.11
C ASN A 6 16.66 21.21 -1.60
N GLU A 7 17.33 22.31 -1.29
CA GLU A 7 17.54 22.75 0.09
C GLU A 7 16.21 22.96 0.83
N ASP A 8 15.23 23.60 0.19
CA ASP A 8 13.90 23.82 0.75
C ASP A 8 13.18 22.51 1.11
N GLN A 9 13.27 21.48 0.26
CA GLN A 9 12.72 20.17 0.56
C GLN A 9 13.38 19.52 1.78
N LEU A 10 14.69 19.70 1.94
CA LEU A 10 15.43 19.15 3.06
C LEU A 10 15.18 19.85 4.41
N LEU A 11 14.53 21.03 4.40
CA LEU A 11 14.03 21.67 5.63
C LEU A 11 12.83 20.91 6.23
N GLU A 12 12.06 20.20 5.40
CA GLU A 12 10.93 19.39 5.87
C GLU A 12 11.44 18.06 6.45
N PRO A 13 11.05 17.70 7.69
CA PRO A 13 11.54 16.49 8.38
C PRO A 13 11.31 15.20 7.60
N ASP A 14 10.16 15.05 6.94
CA ASP A 14 9.80 13.84 6.20
C ASP A 14 10.64 13.67 4.93
N PHE A 15 10.92 14.77 4.21
CA PHE A 15 11.82 14.77 3.05
C PHE A 15 13.26 14.47 3.46
N LYS A 16 13.75 15.10 4.54
CA LYS A 16 15.10 14.84 5.08
C LYS A 16 15.26 13.38 5.43
N ARG A 17 14.29 12.79 6.17
CA ARG A 17 14.31 11.38 6.53
C ARG A 17 14.24 10.46 5.33
N SER A 18 13.38 10.78 4.35
CA SER A 18 13.29 10.04 3.09
C SER A 18 14.61 10.07 2.32
N ASN A 19 15.28 11.21 2.28
CA ASN A 19 16.60 11.35 1.67
C ASN A 19 17.64 10.44 2.32
N GLU A 20 17.70 10.39 3.66
CA GLU A 20 18.59 9.50 4.41
C GLU A 20 18.35 8.02 4.06
N VAL A 21 17.06 7.60 4.05
CA VAL A 21 16.65 6.22 3.72
C VAL A 21 17.01 5.87 2.27
N LEU A 22 16.74 6.77 1.33
CA LEU A 22 17.08 6.59 -0.09
C LEU A 22 18.60 6.45 -0.30
N ARG A 23 19.41 7.27 0.38
CA ARG A 23 20.87 7.21 0.29
C ARG A 23 21.47 5.94 0.87
N ALA A 24 20.82 5.33 1.87
CA ALA A 24 21.23 4.04 2.43
C ALA A 24 21.05 2.87 1.44
N CYS A 25 20.14 3.01 0.45
CA CYS A 25 19.84 1.95 -0.49
C CYS A 25 20.95 1.82 -1.57
N VAL A 26 21.61 0.66 -1.64
CA VAL A 26 22.60 0.33 -2.67
C VAL A 26 22.00 -0.42 -3.87
N HIS A 27 20.68 -0.58 -3.91
CA HIS A 27 19.93 -1.18 -5.02
C HIS A 27 20.29 -2.65 -5.35
N CYS A 28 20.84 -3.41 -4.39
CA CYS A 28 21.32 -4.77 -4.59
C CYS A 28 20.24 -5.81 -4.96
N GLY A 29 18.97 -5.56 -4.60
CA GLY A 29 17.86 -6.45 -4.94
C GLY A 29 17.55 -7.57 -3.94
N PHE A 30 18.30 -7.75 -2.85
CA PHE A 30 17.99 -8.80 -1.85
C PHE A 30 16.55 -8.75 -1.33
N CYS A 31 15.97 -7.55 -1.23
CA CYS A 31 14.59 -7.34 -0.79
C CYS A 31 13.52 -7.92 -1.74
N THR A 32 13.87 -8.22 -2.99
CA THR A 32 12.90 -8.78 -3.96
C THR A 32 12.51 -10.21 -3.62
N ALA A 33 13.44 -11.00 -3.09
CA ALA A 33 13.22 -12.40 -2.73
C ALA A 33 12.16 -12.58 -1.62
N THR A 34 12.01 -11.60 -0.72
CA THR A 34 11.08 -11.65 0.41
C THR A 34 9.79 -10.85 0.17
N CYS A 35 9.67 -10.17 -0.98
CA CYS A 35 8.51 -9.34 -1.26
C CYS A 35 7.36 -10.16 -1.86
N PRO A 36 6.21 -10.34 -1.15
CA PRO A 36 5.11 -11.16 -1.64
C PRO A 36 4.49 -10.61 -2.93
N THR A 37 4.40 -9.28 -3.07
CA THR A 37 3.83 -8.68 -4.29
C THR A 37 4.71 -8.90 -5.50
N TYR A 38 6.03 -8.83 -5.35
CA TYR A 38 6.95 -9.15 -6.43
C TYR A 38 6.91 -10.63 -6.80
N GLN A 39 6.87 -11.53 -5.80
CA GLN A 39 6.82 -12.98 -6.05
C GLN A 39 5.55 -13.41 -6.80
N VAL A 40 4.44 -12.75 -6.57
CA VAL A 40 3.16 -13.09 -7.21
C VAL A 40 2.97 -12.41 -8.55
N LEU A 41 3.39 -11.13 -8.69
CA LEU A 41 3.11 -10.33 -9.87
C LEU A 41 4.26 -10.31 -10.89
N GLY A 42 5.49 -10.56 -10.46
CA GLY A 42 6.68 -10.55 -11.33
C GLY A 42 7.08 -9.18 -11.88
N ASP A 43 6.40 -8.10 -11.45
CA ASP A 43 6.68 -6.74 -11.92
C ASP A 43 7.72 -6.09 -11.00
N GLU A 44 8.82 -5.60 -11.57
CA GLU A 44 9.88 -4.93 -10.81
C GLU A 44 9.37 -3.71 -10.03
N LEU A 45 8.41 -2.98 -10.55
CA LEU A 45 7.80 -1.82 -9.88
C LEU A 45 6.96 -2.22 -8.66
N ASP A 46 6.56 -3.48 -8.56
CA ASP A 46 5.90 -4.06 -7.37
C ASP A 46 6.90 -4.63 -6.36
N SER A 47 8.23 -4.53 -6.63
CA SER A 47 9.29 -4.86 -5.70
C SER A 47 9.60 -3.69 -4.75
N PRO A 48 10.21 -3.93 -3.57
CA PRO A 48 10.64 -2.84 -2.70
C PRO A 48 11.66 -1.93 -3.37
N ARG A 49 12.59 -2.50 -4.15
CA ARG A 49 13.59 -1.79 -4.92
C ARG A 49 12.95 -0.90 -5.99
N GLY A 50 12.02 -1.42 -6.76
CA GLY A 50 11.29 -0.66 -7.77
C GLY A 50 10.47 0.47 -7.16
N ARG A 51 9.77 0.20 -6.04
CA ARG A 51 9.04 1.25 -5.29
C ARG A 51 9.96 2.34 -4.75
N ILE A 52 11.14 1.99 -4.24
CA ILE A 52 12.15 2.99 -3.82
C ILE A 52 12.49 3.92 -4.99
N TYR A 53 12.61 3.38 -6.19
CA TYR A 53 12.89 4.19 -7.39
C TYR A 53 11.74 5.12 -7.74
N LEU A 54 10.50 4.60 -7.73
CA LEU A 54 9.30 5.40 -7.96
C LEU A 54 9.13 6.52 -6.94
N ILE A 55 9.37 6.22 -5.66
CA ILE A 55 9.27 7.19 -4.57
C ILE A 55 10.34 8.27 -4.71
N LYS A 56 11.57 7.87 -5.02
CA LYS A 56 12.67 8.80 -5.29
C LYS A 56 12.27 9.79 -6.38
N ASP A 57 11.87 9.29 -7.55
CA ASP A 57 11.49 10.12 -8.70
C ASP A 57 10.31 11.06 -8.37
N MET A 58 9.31 10.56 -7.65
CA MET A 58 8.14 11.33 -7.22
C MET A 58 8.51 12.49 -6.29
N LEU A 59 9.34 12.20 -5.27
CA LEU A 59 9.70 13.18 -4.24
C LEU A 59 10.72 14.21 -4.76
N GLU A 60 11.77 13.80 -5.48
CA GLU A 60 12.79 14.70 -6.01
C GLU A 60 12.21 15.73 -6.98
N ASN A 61 11.31 15.28 -7.86
CA ASN A 61 10.72 16.14 -8.88
C ASN A 61 9.48 16.90 -8.37
N ASN A 62 9.07 16.71 -7.11
CA ASN A 62 7.83 17.24 -6.54
C ASN A 62 6.64 17.09 -7.52
N ARG A 63 6.58 15.95 -8.18
CA ARG A 63 5.71 15.68 -9.32
C ARG A 63 4.31 15.28 -8.84
N LEU A 64 3.30 15.73 -9.57
CA LEU A 64 1.95 15.17 -9.43
C LEU A 64 2.02 13.66 -9.68
N THR A 65 1.49 12.90 -8.74
CA THR A 65 1.53 11.44 -8.77
C THR A 65 0.66 10.91 -9.91
N ASP A 66 1.23 10.12 -10.81
CA ASP A 66 0.48 9.43 -11.84
C ASP A 66 -0.20 8.16 -11.32
N GLN A 67 -1.22 7.68 -12.04
CA GLN A 67 -1.96 6.47 -11.68
C GLN A 67 -1.06 5.23 -11.61
N LYS A 68 -0.02 5.14 -12.43
CA LYS A 68 0.91 4.01 -12.45
C LYS A 68 1.69 3.94 -11.15
N THR A 69 2.31 5.05 -10.73
CA THR A 69 3.05 5.16 -9.47
C THR A 69 2.14 4.84 -8.28
N VAL A 70 0.92 5.44 -8.24
CA VAL A 70 -0.08 5.17 -7.19
C VAL A 70 -0.41 3.67 -7.11
N THR A 71 -0.61 3.01 -8.24
CA THR A 71 -0.94 1.59 -8.27
C THR A 71 0.13 0.74 -7.60
N HIS A 72 1.42 0.98 -7.89
CA HIS A 72 2.52 0.22 -7.29
C HIS A 72 2.74 0.55 -5.81
N ILE A 73 2.56 1.80 -5.40
CA ILE A 73 2.61 2.20 -3.99
C ILE A 73 1.45 1.55 -3.19
N ASP A 74 0.23 1.57 -3.73
CA ASP A 74 -0.95 1.00 -3.09
C ASP A 74 -0.88 -0.54 -2.96
N ARG A 75 -0.24 -1.22 -3.90
CA ARG A 75 -0.03 -2.68 -3.87
C ARG A 75 0.94 -3.14 -2.77
N CYS A 76 1.71 -2.23 -2.18
CA CYS A 76 2.57 -2.60 -1.07
C CYS A 76 1.73 -3.04 0.14
N LEU A 77 1.97 -4.25 0.64
CA LEU A 77 1.25 -4.81 1.80
C LEU A 77 1.74 -4.28 3.14
N SER A 78 2.77 -3.45 3.18
CA SER A 78 3.44 -2.99 4.42
C SER A 78 3.83 -4.13 5.38
N CYS A 79 4.13 -5.31 4.84
CA CYS A 79 4.55 -6.47 5.63
C CYS A 79 5.97 -6.34 6.19
N LEU A 80 6.76 -5.39 5.70
CA LEU A 80 8.12 -5.03 6.12
C LEU A 80 9.18 -6.16 6.05
N ALA A 81 8.86 -7.30 5.44
CA ALA A 81 9.81 -8.40 5.24
C ALA A 81 11.07 -7.97 4.49
N CYS A 82 10.97 -6.96 3.63
CA CYS A 82 12.10 -6.37 2.92
C CYS A 82 13.12 -5.66 3.83
N MET A 83 12.69 -5.19 5.03
CA MET A 83 13.60 -4.52 5.97
C MET A 83 14.51 -5.52 6.66
N SER A 84 13.97 -6.67 7.11
CA SER A 84 14.75 -7.70 7.79
C SER A 84 15.80 -8.36 6.89
N THR A 85 15.56 -8.36 5.58
CA THR A 85 16.45 -8.94 4.56
C THR A 85 17.52 -7.95 4.08
N CYS A 86 17.36 -6.65 4.36
CA CYS A 86 18.20 -5.62 3.79
C CYS A 86 19.57 -5.55 4.50
N PRO A 87 20.71 -5.86 3.83
CA PRO A 87 22.05 -5.79 4.45
C PRO A 87 22.48 -4.34 4.71
N SER A 88 21.92 -3.37 3.99
CA SER A 88 22.21 -1.95 4.15
C SER A 88 21.34 -1.24 5.18
N GLY A 89 20.46 -1.96 5.89
CA GLY A 89 19.63 -1.40 6.94
C GLY A 89 18.63 -0.33 6.46
N VAL A 90 18.10 -0.45 5.24
CA VAL A 90 17.15 0.53 4.69
C VAL A 90 15.85 0.51 5.47
N HIS A 91 15.50 1.60 6.14
CA HIS A 91 14.26 1.77 6.88
C HIS A 91 13.07 2.05 5.95
N TYR A 92 12.72 1.05 5.14
CA TYR A 92 11.68 1.15 4.11
C TYR A 92 10.32 1.60 4.64
N MET A 93 9.97 1.27 5.90
CA MET A 93 8.70 1.66 6.54
C MET A 93 8.47 3.17 6.43
N HIS A 94 9.44 3.98 6.85
CA HIS A 94 9.31 5.44 6.81
C HIS A 94 9.15 5.99 5.39
N LEU A 95 9.83 5.37 4.44
CA LEU A 95 9.77 5.78 3.05
C LEU A 95 8.39 5.52 2.44
N ILE A 96 7.82 4.33 2.69
CA ILE A 96 6.49 3.97 2.16
C ILE A 96 5.36 4.77 2.84
N ASP A 97 5.50 5.08 4.14
CA ASP A 97 4.52 5.87 4.87
C ASP A 97 4.51 7.33 4.37
N HIS A 98 5.68 7.95 4.20
CA HIS A 98 5.77 9.28 3.59
C HIS A 98 5.22 9.29 2.15
N ALA A 99 5.57 8.27 1.34
CA ALA A 99 5.06 8.17 -0.03
C ALA A 99 3.53 8.07 -0.08
N ARG A 100 2.91 7.32 0.84
CA ARG A 100 1.45 7.22 0.93
C ARG A 100 0.80 8.52 1.36
N ALA A 101 1.36 9.22 2.35
CA ALA A 101 0.88 10.53 2.75
C ALA A 101 0.95 11.53 1.58
N TYR A 102 2.07 11.55 0.86
CA TYR A 102 2.25 12.38 -0.33
C TYR A 102 1.25 12.05 -1.44
N VAL A 103 0.99 10.74 -1.69
CA VAL A 103 -0.02 10.30 -2.67
C VAL A 103 -1.42 10.78 -2.27
N GLU A 104 -1.82 10.64 -0.99
CA GLU A 104 -3.15 11.08 -0.55
C GLU A 104 -3.34 12.61 -0.66
N ASP A 105 -2.27 13.38 -0.48
CA ASP A 105 -2.31 14.84 -0.65
C ASP A 105 -2.38 15.28 -2.13
N LYS A 106 -1.59 14.65 -2.99
CA LYS A 106 -1.41 15.12 -4.38
C LYS A 106 -2.30 14.40 -5.39
N TYR A 107 -2.74 13.16 -5.13
CA TYR A 107 -3.49 12.35 -6.08
C TYR A 107 -4.99 12.36 -5.80
N LYS A 108 -5.78 12.81 -6.78
CA LYS A 108 -7.25 12.77 -6.70
C LYS A 108 -7.77 11.42 -7.18
N ARG A 109 -8.10 10.54 -6.24
CA ARG A 109 -8.67 9.23 -6.54
C ARG A 109 -10.07 9.34 -7.16
N PRO A 110 -10.46 8.41 -8.06
CA PRO A 110 -11.82 8.30 -8.58
C PRO A 110 -12.84 8.16 -7.44
N LEU A 111 -14.04 8.70 -7.65
CA LEU A 111 -15.10 8.72 -6.62
C LEU A 111 -15.43 7.33 -6.05
N PHE A 112 -15.51 6.31 -6.90
CA PHE A 112 -15.80 4.94 -6.46
C PHE A 112 -14.69 4.41 -5.53
N GLU A 113 -13.43 4.67 -5.83
CA GLU A 113 -12.31 4.25 -4.99
C GLU A 113 -12.31 4.97 -3.64
N ARG A 114 -12.61 6.27 -3.64
CA ARG A 114 -12.77 7.07 -2.42
C ARG A 114 -13.89 6.52 -1.54
N LEU A 115 -15.05 6.19 -2.14
CA LEU A 115 -16.19 5.62 -1.42
C LEU A 115 -15.84 4.25 -0.82
N LEU A 116 -15.19 3.38 -1.60
CA LEU A 116 -14.76 2.07 -1.13
C LEU A 116 -13.77 2.18 0.04
N ARG A 117 -12.77 3.02 -0.06
CA ARG A 117 -11.80 3.27 1.02
C ARG A 117 -12.48 3.83 2.27
N TRP A 118 -13.39 4.81 2.11
CA TRP A 118 -14.17 5.34 3.21
C TRP A 118 -15.01 4.26 3.89
N ALA A 119 -15.69 3.41 3.13
CA ALA A 119 -16.46 2.30 3.67
C ALA A 119 -15.59 1.31 4.45
N LEU A 120 -14.41 0.94 3.92
CA LEU A 120 -13.45 0.06 4.61
C LEU A 120 -12.96 0.66 5.92
N ILE A 121 -12.60 1.93 5.95
CA ILE A 121 -12.16 2.64 7.19
C ILE A 121 -13.28 2.64 8.25
N LYS A 122 -14.56 2.74 7.83
CA LYS A 122 -15.71 2.77 8.74
C LYS A 122 -16.17 1.38 9.20
N ILE A 123 -15.80 0.33 8.48
CA ILE A 123 -16.26 -1.04 8.75
C ILE A 123 -15.18 -1.89 9.43
N LEU A 124 -13.96 -1.91 8.88
CA LEU A 124 -12.91 -2.84 9.33
C LEU A 124 -12.49 -2.70 10.80
N PRO A 125 -12.32 -1.48 11.37
CA PRO A 125 -11.88 -1.32 12.74
C PRO A 125 -12.94 -1.70 13.79
N TYR A 126 -14.21 -1.88 13.38
CA TYR A 126 -15.32 -2.11 14.30
C TYR A 126 -15.86 -3.55 14.14
N PRO A 127 -15.67 -4.44 15.12
CA PRO A 127 -16.04 -5.85 15.03
C PRO A 127 -17.51 -6.07 14.67
N THR A 128 -18.43 -5.32 15.28
CA THR A 128 -19.88 -5.43 15.01
C THR A 128 -20.23 -5.06 13.58
N ARG A 129 -19.67 -3.96 13.05
CA ARG A 129 -19.90 -3.53 11.67
C ARG A 129 -19.27 -4.51 10.68
N PHE A 130 -18.07 -5.01 10.99
CA PHE A 130 -17.40 -6.02 10.18
C PHE A 130 -18.20 -7.32 10.10
N ARG A 131 -18.78 -7.78 11.22
CA ARG A 131 -19.68 -8.94 11.24
C ARG A 131 -20.91 -8.74 10.37
N LEU A 132 -21.55 -7.57 10.44
CA LEU A 132 -22.70 -7.25 9.56
C LEU A 132 -22.27 -7.25 8.08
N ALA A 133 -21.09 -6.73 7.77
CA ALA A 133 -20.56 -6.77 6.40
C ALA A 133 -20.31 -8.22 5.93
N LEU A 134 -19.80 -9.12 6.80
CA LEU A 134 -19.62 -10.54 6.49
C LEU A 134 -20.95 -11.26 6.25
N LEU A 135 -21.99 -10.95 7.02
CA LEU A 135 -23.34 -11.48 6.77
C LEU A 135 -23.90 -10.99 5.43
N GLY A 136 -23.70 -9.70 5.12
CA GLY A 136 -24.06 -9.13 3.81
C GLY A 136 -23.28 -9.81 2.66
N ALA A 137 -21.98 -10.06 2.84
CA ALA A 137 -21.16 -10.77 1.86
C ALA A 137 -21.65 -12.22 1.64
N LYS A 138 -22.09 -12.91 2.70
CA LYS A 138 -22.66 -14.27 2.59
C LYS A 138 -23.92 -14.28 1.72
N ILE A 139 -24.81 -13.30 1.90
CA ILE A 139 -26.03 -13.14 1.10
C ILE A 139 -25.71 -12.75 -0.35
N ALA A 140 -24.71 -11.87 -0.53
CA ALA A 140 -24.30 -11.40 -1.85
C ALA A 140 -23.48 -12.43 -2.66
N ARG A 141 -22.97 -13.50 -2.04
CA ARG A 141 -22.10 -14.49 -2.67
C ARG A 141 -22.68 -15.10 -3.97
N PRO A 142 -23.96 -15.54 -4.05
CA PRO A 142 -24.51 -16.10 -5.28
C PRO A 142 -24.59 -15.08 -6.41
N ILE A 143 -24.72 -13.79 -6.09
CA ILE A 143 -24.86 -12.69 -7.04
C ILE A 143 -23.46 -12.06 -7.36
N ALA A 144 -22.43 -12.39 -6.59
CA ALA A 144 -21.10 -11.77 -6.71
C ALA A 144 -20.50 -11.90 -8.12
N ARG A 145 -20.81 -12.98 -8.85
CA ARG A 145 -20.34 -13.20 -10.23
C ARG A 145 -20.81 -12.13 -11.22
N PHE A 146 -21.95 -11.47 -10.94
CA PHE A 146 -22.53 -10.43 -11.79
C PHE A 146 -22.03 -9.02 -11.46
N LEU A 147 -21.26 -8.85 -10.38
CA LEU A 147 -20.70 -7.55 -10.01
C LEU A 147 -19.64 -7.12 -11.04
N PRO A 148 -19.68 -5.88 -11.54
CA PRO A 148 -18.74 -5.39 -12.55
C PRO A 148 -17.31 -5.22 -11.99
N ASP A 149 -17.17 -4.88 -10.71
CA ASP A 149 -15.88 -4.61 -10.09
C ASP A 149 -15.20 -5.90 -9.58
N PRO A 150 -13.99 -6.24 -10.12
CA PRO A 150 -13.27 -7.44 -9.72
C PRO A 150 -12.81 -7.40 -8.23
N ARG A 151 -12.59 -6.20 -7.67
CA ARG A 151 -12.17 -6.03 -6.26
C ARG A 151 -13.30 -6.46 -5.32
N LEU A 152 -14.55 -6.00 -5.58
CA LEU A 152 -15.72 -6.41 -4.80
C LEU A 152 -15.96 -7.91 -4.90
N ARG A 153 -15.80 -8.51 -6.09
CA ARG A 153 -15.89 -9.98 -6.26
C ARG A 153 -14.86 -10.71 -5.41
N ALA A 154 -13.61 -10.25 -5.42
CA ALA A 154 -12.54 -10.85 -4.63
C ALA A 154 -12.81 -10.72 -3.12
N MET A 155 -13.27 -9.56 -2.65
CA MET A 155 -13.63 -9.34 -1.24
C MET A 155 -14.74 -10.30 -0.78
N ILE A 156 -15.81 -10.47 -1.58
CA ILE A 156 -16.89 -11.40 -1.26
C ILE A 156 -16.42 -12.85 -1.30
N ALA A 157 -15.53 -13.20 -2.25
CA ALA A 157 -14.97 -14.54 -2.35
C ALA A 157 -14.09 -14.91 -1.14
N MET A 158 -13.32 -13.96 -0.62
CA MET A 158 -12.48 -14.14 0.56
C MET A 158 -13.27 -14.20 1.88
N ALA A 159 -14.53 -13.71 1.91
CA ALA A 159 -15.34 -13.76 3.11
C ALA A 159 -15.52 -15.22 3.59
N PRO A 160 -15.40 -15.51 4.90
CA PRO A 160 -15.54 -16.84 5.44
C PRO A 160 -16.96 -17.38 5.19
N LYS A 161 -17.11 -18.70 4.99
CA LYS A 161 -18.42 -19.35 4.80
C LYS A 161 -19.30 -19.28 6.06
N GLN A 162 -18.65 -19.31 7.22
CA GLN A 162 -19.31 -19.20 8.53
C GLN A 162 -18.72 -18.02 9.29
N VAL A 163 -19.57 -17.14 9.79
CA VAL A 163 -19.13 -16.03 10.65
C VAL A 163 -18.89 -16.60 12.05
N PRO A 164 -17.70 -16.45 12.64
CA PRO A 164 -17.41 -17.00 13.95
C PRO A 164 -18.32 -16.39 15.02
N PRO A 165 -18.61 -17.09 16.14
CA PRO A 165 -19.43 -16.56 17.22
C PRO A 165 -18.80 -15.29 17.81
N VAL A 166 -19.61 -14.48 18.50
CA VAL A 166 -19.14 -13.27 19.19
C VAL A 166 -18.17 -13.70 20.29
N SER A 167 -16.98 -13.15 20.29
CA SER A 167 -16.01 -13.30 21.39
C SER A 167 -16.30 -12.26 22.47
N ARG A 168 -15.94 -12.58 23.72
CA ARG A 168 -16.00 -11.59 24.84
C ARG A 168 -15.04 -10.41 24.65
N ASN A 169 -14.10 -10.54 23.72
CA ASN A 169 -13.07 -9.54 23.43
C ASN A 169 -13.40 -8.69 22.19
N ASP A 170 -14.60 -8.83 21.61
CA ASP A 170 -15.05 -8.08 20.42
C ASP A 170 -15.68 -6.73 20.80
#